data_54f9728701b158438e36f94190571033
#
_entry.id   54f9728701b158438e36f94190571033
#
_cell.length_a   1.000
_cell.length_b   1.000
_cell.length_c   1.000
_cell.angle_alpha   90.00
_cell.angle_beta   90.00
_cell.angle_gamma   90.00
#
_symmetry.space_group_name_H-M   'P 1'
#
loop_
_entity.id
_entity.type
_entity.pdbx_description
1 polymer ?
#
loop_
_entity_poly.entity_id
_entity_poly.type
_entity_poly.pdbx_seq_one_letter_code
_entity_poly.pdbx_strand_id
1 'polypeptide(L)'
;MARRVLILVEGTRSNGLLYVQAAQRLGLHPITLSVDPAQYDYLAAEGSEAIRVDTGNLDALIGECSRLRATNDIAGITGLAGDDESVSTTVGKLCRHFDLPGPDPASIEGCCDKFTQRQLLAEAGVPIPAYRVAVNATEVESSAAEIGLPVVVKPAVGSGSIGVRLCRNVDELAEHTSYLLGGKHIWRSSPRILVEEFAQGPQYSATIMGNEVICISTCDFAPPPYFVYLGGTDPAPLTEHEHRRIADASLSCLRALGLDWGPTNVELRWTKRGPVVIEVNPRLGGGAQTVQAAHGIDLVTEHIKLVIGEEWNLHRRHSHVATERLLIPDRDGILDWIDGESRAAAIPGVVEAKLYIKPKTPIVRKGDYRDYIGYVLAASPSRARTNAIVQRAVDSIRWSITPFPMEQEQLATSHVSAPAQVPSGEG
;
A
#
# COMPACT_ATOMS: atom_id res chain seq x y z
N MET A 1 -38.09 1.76 -5.74
CA MET A 1 -37.11 2.32 -4.78
C MET A 1 -35.86 2.71 -5.54
N ALA A 2 -35.20 3.81 -5.19
CA ALA A 2 -33.92 4.17 -5.78
C ALA A 2 -32.88 3.06 -5.46
N ARG A 3 -31.98 2.80 -6.40
CA ARG A 3 -30.93 1.78 -6.25
C ARG A 3 -29.92 2.28 -5.22
N ARG A 4 -29.63 1.49 -4.18
CA ARG A 4 -28.59 1.79 -3.20
C ARG A 4 -27.21 1.58 -3.81
N VAL A 5 -26.38 2.61 -3.82
CA VAL A 5 -25.06 2.56 -4.47
C VAL A 5 -23.95 2.83 -3.45
N LEU A 6 -22.80 2.16 -3.66
CA LEU A 6 -21.53 2.47 -3.01
C LEU A 6 -20.62 3.12 -4.05
N ILE A 7 -20.16 4.34 -3.79
CA ILE A 7 -19.19 5.01 -4.63
C ILE A 7 -17.79 4.60 -4.20
N LEU A 8 -17.00 4.11 -5.16
CA LEU A 8 -15.58 3.77 -5.01
C LEU A 8 -14.75 4.80 -5.77
N VAL A 9 -13.99 5.64 -5.08
CA VAL A 9 -13.09 6.61 -5.72
C VAL A 9 -11.75 5.91 -5.96
N GLU A 10 -11.37 5.78 -7.23
CA GLU A 10 -10.27 4.99 -7.76
C GLU A 10 -10.41 3.48 -7.51
N GLY A 11 -9.48 2.72 -8.04
CA GLY A 11 -9.35 1.28 -7.88
C GLY A 11 -7.95 0.89 -7.45
N THR A 12 -7.78 -0.36 -7.04
CA THR A 12 -6.45 -0.96 -6.83
C THR A 12 -6.44 -2.40 -7.31
N ARG A 13 -5.27 -2.87 -7.73
CA ARG A 13 -5.10 -4.29 -8.10
C ARG A 13 -5.20 -5.24 -6.90
N SER A 14 -4.90 -4.75 -5.69
CA SER A 14 -4.91 -5.56 -4.48
C SER A 14 -6.32 -5.78 -3.93
N ASN A 15 -7.02 -4.69 -3.58
CA ASN A 15 -8.29 -4.77 -2.85
C ASN A 15 -9.52 -4.40 -3.69
N GLY A 16 -9.35 -3.81 -4.90
CA GLY A 16 -10.47 -3.29 -5.69
C GLY A 16 -11.55 -4.32 -6.00
N LEU A 17 -11.13 -5.51 -6.44
CA LEU A 17 -12.04 -6.64 -6.67
C LEU A 17 -12.81 -7.02 -5.40
N LEU A 18 -12.13 -7.06 -4.25
CA LEU A 18 -12.74 -7.42 -2.97
C LEU A 18 -13.82 -6.42 -2.55
N TYR A 19 -13.60 -5.10 -2.79
CA TYR A 19 -14.60 -4.07 -2.51
C TYR A 19 -15.83 -4.20 -3.41
N VAL A 20 -15.63 -4.42 -4.71
CA VAL A 20 -16.74 -4.64 -5.66
C VAL A 20 -17.58 -5.84 -5.22
N GLN A 21 -16.96 -6.97 -4.98
CA GLN A 21 -17.65 -8.20 -4.58
C GLN A 21 -18.32 -8.09 -3.20
N ALA A 22 -17.68 -7.43 -2.23
CA ALA A 22 -18.25 -7.22 -0.90
C ALA A 22 -19.47 -6.28 -0.95
N ALA A 23 -19.41 -5.21 -1.74
CA ALA A 23 -20.56 -4.33 -1.97
C ALA A 23 -21.75 -5.09 -2.56
N GLN A 24 -21.51 -5.91 -3.59
CA GLN A 24 -22.56 -6.74 -4.21
C GLN A 24 -23.15 -7.74 -3.21
N ARG A 25 -22.33 -8.40 -2.36
CA ARG A 25 -22.82 -9.31 -1.29
C ARG A 25 -23.70 -8.59 -0.27
N LEU A 26 -23.44 -7.30 0.00
CA LEU A 26 -24.25 -6.43 0.87
C LEU A 26 -25.50 -5.86 0.16
N GLY A 27 -25.77 -6.25 -1.07
CA GLY A 27 -26.91 -5.75 -1.86
C GLY A 27 -26.75 -4.31 -2.34
N LEU A 28 -25.52 -3.80 -2.33
CA LEU A 28 -25.17 -2.49 -2.88
C LEU A 28 -24.74 -2.64 -4.35
N HIS A 29 -24.96 -1.58 -5.12
CA HIS A 29 -24.43 -1.48 -6.47
C HIS A 29 -23.13 -0.63 -6.43
N PRO A 30 -21.94 -1.24 -6.64
CA PRO A 30 -20.70 -0.49 -6.68
C PRO A 30 -20.57 0.33 -7.97
N ILE A 31 -20.23 1.60 -7.85
CA ILE A 31 -19.88 2.49 -8.97
C ILE A 31 -18.48 3.02 -8.73
N THR A 32 -17.54 2.71 -9.63
CA THR A 32 -16.17 3.19 -9.55
C THR A 32 -16.00 4.49 -10.33
N LEU A 33 -15.54 5.54 -9.65
CA LEU A 33 -15.12 6.80 -10.25
C LEU A 33 -13.59 6.79 -10.40
N SER A 34 -13.06 6.90 -11.61
CA SER A 34 -11.62 6.81 -11.86
C SER A 34 -11.17 7.67 -13.02
N VAL A 35 -9.93 8.14 -12.98
CA VAL A 35 -9.29 8.82 -14.12
C VAL A 35 -9.21 7.89 -15.32
N ASP A 36 -8.88 6.62 -15.10
CA ASP A 36 -8.83 5.60 -16.15
C ASP A 36 -9.35 4.23 -15.66
N PRO A 37 -10.68 4.00 -15.77
CA PRO A 37 -11.28 2.73 -15.35
C PRO A 37 -10.73 1.50 -16.10
N ALA A 38 -10.21 1.67 -17.32
CA ALA A 38 -9.70 0.56 -18.13
C ALA A 38 -8.43 -0.10 -17.54
N GLN A 39 -7.73 0.58 -16.64
CA GLN A 39 -6.58 -0.01 -15.93
C GLN A 39 -6.96 -1.09 -14.90
N TYR A 40 -8.26 -1.24 -14.59
CA TYR A 40 -8.80 -2.18 -13.60
C TYR A 40 -9.62 -3.28 -14.28
N ASP A 41 -8.93 -4.32 -14.74
CA ASP A 41 -9.55 -5.44 -15.49
C ASP A 41 -10.74 -6.08 -14.77
N TYR A 42 -10.73 -6.11 -13.43
CA TYR A 42 -11.80 -6.69 -12.63
C TYR A 42 -13.12 -5.96 -12.76
N LEU A 43 -13.16 -4.67 -13.12
CA LEU A 43 -14.39 -3.91 -13.28
C LEU A 43 -15.22 -4.48 -14.44
N ALA A 44 -14.56 -4.76 -15.56
CA ALA A 44 -15.22 -5.39 -16.71
C ALA A 44 -15.59 -6.85 -16.43
N ALA A 45 -14.71 -7.60 -15.74
CA ALA A 45 -14.97 -9.02 -15.40
C ALA A 45 -16.16 -9.19 -14.46
N GLU A 46 -16.35 -8.30 -13.50
CA GLU A 46 -17.48 -8.31 -12.54
C GLU A 46 -18.73 -7.58 -13.09
N GLY A 47 -18.68 -7.00 -14.28
CA GLY A 47 -19.76 -6.18 -14.83
C GLY A 47 -20.07 -4.94 -13.96
N SER A 48 -19.06 -4.42 -13.26
CA SER A 48 -19.21 -3.29 -12.34
C SER A 48 -19.26 -1.98 -13.13
N GLU A 49 -20.19 -1.09 -12.74
CA GLU A 49 -20.31 0.24 -13.33
C GLU A 49 -19.06 1.08 -13.01
N ALA A 50 -18.49 1.72 -14.04
CA ALA A 50 -17.33 2.57 -13.90
C ALA A 50 -17.48 3.85 -14.72
N ILE A 51 -17.12 4.98 -14.14
CA ILE A 51 -17.28 6.31 -14.75
C ILE A 51 -15.92 6.99 -14.75
N ARG A 52 -15.54 7.49 -15.93
CA ARG A 52 -14.31 8.28 -16.08
C ARG A 52 -14.55 9.69 -15.54
N VAL A 53 -13.76 10.10 -14.55
CA VAL A 53 -13.78 11.45 -13.96
C VAL A 53 -12.38 11.79 -13.45
N ASP A 54 -12.03 13.07 -13.45
CA ASP A 54 -10.80 13.55 -12.83
C ASP A 54 -10.91 13.45 -11.30
N THR A 55 -10.33 12.42 -10.71
CA THR A 55 -10.37 12.16 -9.26
C THR A 55 -9.43 13.08 -8.46
N GLY A 56 -8.53 13.81 -9.11
CA GLY A 56 -7.77 14.91 -8.52
C GLY A 56 -8.56 16.20 -8.36
N ASN A 57 -9.71 16.31 -9.04
CA ASN A 57 -10.57 17.48 -9.02
C ASN A 57 -11.82 17.23 -8.16
N LEU A 58 -11.84 17.83 -6.96
CA LEU A 58 -12.96 17.67 -6.00
C LEU A 58 -14.30 18.15 -6.57
N ASP A 59 -14.32 19.26 -7.31
CA ASP A 59 -15.57 19.81 -7.88
C ASP A 59 -16.13 18.90 -8.97
N ALA A 60 -15.26 18.28 -9.78
CA ALA A 60 -15.68 17.28 -10.77
C ALA A 60 -16.33 16.06 -10.08
N LEU A 61 -15.73 15.57 -8.99
CA LEU A 61 -16.29 14.47 -8.21
C LEU A 61 -17.61 14.84 -7.53
N ILE A 62 -17.72 16.04 -6.94
CA ILE A 62 -18.98 16.54 -6.36
C ILE A 62 -20.08 16.61 -7.44
N GLY A 63 -19.75 17.14 -8.62
CA GLY A 63 -20.68 17.21 -9.74
C GLY A 63 -21.19 15.83 -10.16
N GLU A 64 -20.28 14.85 -10.31
CA GLU A 64 -20.65 13.49 -10.69
C GLU A 64 -21.44 12.74 -9.61
N CYS A 65 -21.03 12.85 -8.34
CA CYS A 65 -21.80 12.28 -7.23
C CYS A 65 -23.20 12.92 -7.11
N SER A 66 -23.32 14.23 -7.35
CA SER A 66 -24.63 14.94 -7.37
C SER A 66 -25.53 14.43 -8.49
N ARG A 67 -24.95 14.20 -9.68
CA ARG A 67 -25.67 13.60 -10.81
C ARG A 67 -26.16 12.19 -10.48
N LEU A 68 -25.32 11.37 -9.87
CA LEU A 68 -25.67 10.01 -9.44
C LEU A 68 -26.74 10.02 -8.35
N ARG A 69 -26.68 10.95 -7.38
CA ARG A 69 -27.65 11.10 -6.29
C ARG A 69 -29.07 11.45 -6.80
N ALA A 70 -29.18 12.08 -7.96
CA ALA A 70 -30.49 12.41 -8.54
C ALA A 70 -31.31 11.16 -8.92
N THR A 71 -30.66 10.03 -9.16
CA THR A 71 -31.32 8.78 -9.62
C THR A 71 -31.06 7.57 -8.72
N ASN A 72 -30.10 7.68 -7.78
CA ASN A 72 -29.72 6.62 -6.86
C ASN A 72 -29.73 7.11 -5.41
N ASP A 73 -29.78 6.17 -4.49
CA ASP A 73 -29.50 6.37 -3.07
C ASP A 73 -28.02 6.08 -2.81
N ILE A 74 -27.19 7.13 -2.62
CA ILE A 74 -25.78 6.97 -2.29
C ILE A 74 -25.69 6.56 -0.82
N ALA A 75 -25.49 5.25 -0.58
CA ALA A 75 -25.37 4.70 0.77
C ALA A 75 -24.04 5.04 1.44
N GLY A 76 -22.98 5.25 0.67
CA GLY A 76 -21.67 5.62 1.18
C GLY A 76 -20.66 5.89 0.08
N ILE A 77 -19.56 6.53 0.45
CA ILE A 77 -18.42 6.83 -0.42
C ILE A 77 -17.15 6.34 0.26
N THR A 78 -16.34 5.58 -0.44
CA THR A 78 -14.98 5.22 0.03
C THR A 78 -13.99 5.29 -1.12
N GLY A 79 -12.70 5.20 -0.83
CA GLY A 79 -11.65 5.28 -1.83
C GLY A 79 -10.64 4.17 -1.68
N LEU A 80 -10.02 3.85 -2.79
CA LEU A 80 -8.96 2.86 -2.86
C LEU A 80 -7.67 3.60 -3.24
N ALA A 81 -6.92 4.01 -2.21
CA ALA A 81 -5.62 4.63 -2.42
C ALA A 81 -4.67 3.60 -3.03
N GLY A 82 -4.24 3.86 -4.27
CA GLY A 82 -3.16 3.14 -4.93
C GLY A 82 -1.82 3.80 -4.58
N ASP A 83 -1.21 4.45 -5.58
CA ASP A 83 0.07 5.15 -5.42
C ASP A 83 -0.10 6.57 -4.84
N ASP A 84 -1.33 7.11 -4.86
CA ASP A 84 -1.67 8.44 -4.33
C ASP A 84 -2.65 8.35 -3.16
N GLU A 85 -2.14 8.50 -1.95
CA GLU A 85 -2.93 8.48 -0.72
C GLU A 85 -3.88 9.69 -0.57
N SER A 86 -3.75 10.71 -1.43
CA SER A 86 -4.65 11.88 -1.44
C SER A 86 -6.10 11.53 -1.79
N VAL A 87 -6.32 10.38 -2.42
CA VAL A 87 -7.67 9.84 -2.65
C VAL A 87 -8.44 9.74 -1.34
N SER A 88 -7.80 9.29 -0.25
CA SER A 88 -8.46 9.19 1.06
C SER A 88 -8.87 10.56 1.62
N THR A 89 -8.05 11.60 1.42
CA THR A 89 -8.41 12.98 1.77
C THR A 89 -9.62 13.49 0.97
N THR A 90 -9.61 13.21 -0.34
CA THR A 90 -10.71 13.57 -1.25
C THR A 90 -12.00 12.86 -0.84
N VAL A 91 -11.95 11.59 -0.48
CA VAL A 91 -13.09 10.82 0.06
C VAL A 91 -13.65 11.48 1.32
N GLY A 92 -12.80 11.86 2.29
CA GLY A 92 -13.25 12.56 3.49
C GLY A 92 -13.97 13.88 3.17
N LYS A 93 -13.48 14.65 2.21
CA LYS A 93 -14.12 15.89 1.74
C LYS A 93 -15.47 15.62 1.07
N LEU A 94 -15.57 14.56 0.25
CA LEU A 94 -16.83 14.14 -0.39
C LEU A 94 -17.86 13.68 0.66
N CYS A 95 -17.45 12.83 1.60
CA CYS A 95 -18.34 12.36 2.67
C CYS A 95 -18.91 13.55 3.47
N ARG A 96 -18.07 14.50 3.84
CA ARG A 96 -18.50 15.73 4.52
C ARG A 96 -19.48 16.56 3.68
N HIS A 97 -19.22 16.71 2.35
CA HIS A 97 -20.09 17.48 1.46
C HIS A 97 -21.48 16.85 1.31
N PHE A 98 -21.57 15.51 1.30
CA PHE A 98 -22.83 14.78 1.12
C PHE A 98 -23.49 14.37 2.43
N ASP A 99 -22.97 14.79 3.59
CA ASP A 99 -23.42 14.39 4.93
C ASP A 99 -23.46 12.86 5.12
N LEU A 100 -22.37 12.20 4.71
CA LEU A 100 -22.17 10.76 4.82
C LEU A 100 -21.08 10.44 5.85
N PRO A 101 -21.14 9.25 6.48
CA PRO A 101 -20.04 8.77 7.32
C PRO A 101 -18.71 8.72 6.54
N GLY A 102 -17.63 9.17 7.16
CA GLY A 102 -16.32 9.17 6.51
C GLY A 102 -15.19 9.68 7.41
N PRO A 103 -13.94 9.54 6.98
CA PRO A 103 -12.79 9.99 7.75
C PRO A 103 -12.71 11.52 7.82
N ASP A 104 -12.07 12.04 8.86
CA ASP A 104 -11.76 13.47 8.91
C ASP A 104 -10.66 13.81 7.88
N PRO A 105 -10.96 14.66 6.88
CA PRO A 105 -10.00 14.94 5.81
C PRO A 105 -8.73 15.65 6.30
N ALA A 106 -8.77 16.41 7.40
CA ALA A 106 -7.58 17.07 7.93
C ALA A 106 -6.62 16.07 8.57
N SER A 107 -7.13 15.09 9.32
CA SER A 107 -6.36 14.00 9.91
C SER A 107 -5.71 13.14 8.81
N ILE A 108 -6.45 12.81 7.76
CA ILE A 108 -5.91 12.07 6.61
C ILE A 108 -4.82 12.87 5.91
N GLU A 109 -5.04 14.16 5.64
CA GLU A 109 -4.07 15.02 4.96
C GLU A 109 -2.74 15.12 5.72
N GLY A 110 -2.79 15.17 7.05
CA GLY A 110 -1.61 15.12 7.92
C GLY A 110 -0.80 13.82 7.80
N CYS A 111 -1.44 12.72 7.39
CA CYS A 111 -0.78 11.43 7.18
C CYS A 111 -0.16 11.27 5.79
N CYS A 112 -0.66 11.97 4.77
CA CYS A 112 -0.18 11.84 3.40
C CYS A 112 1.23 12.37 3.18
N ASP A 113 1.72 13.27 4.04
CA ASP A 113 3.08 13.78 4.03
C ASP A 113 3.88 13.22 5.20
N LYS A 114 4.89 12.40 4.89
CA LYS A 114 5.69 11.71 5.91
C LYS A 114 6.42 12.66 6.87
N PHE A 115 6.79 13.85 6.42
CA PHE A 115 7.42 14.84 7.30
C PHE A 115 6.41 15.40 8.32
N THR A 116 5.23 15.80 7.85
CA THR A 116 4.14 16.26 8.72
C THR A 116 3.74 15.16 9.71
N GLN A 117 3.64 13.92 9.24
CA GLN A 117 3.39 12.77 10.11
C GLN A 117 4.47 12.62 11.19
N ARG A 118 5.76 12.79 10.83
CA ARG A 118 6.86 12.74 11.80
C ARG A 118 6.77 13.84 12.85
N GLN A 119 6.41 15.07 12.44
CA GLN A 119 6.25 16.19 13.38
C GLN A 119 5.15 15.89 14.41
N LEU A 120 3.96 15.50 13.95
CA LEU A 120 2.83 15.20 14.84
C LEU A 120 3.13 14.03 15.80
N LEU A 121 3.76 12.97 15.29
CA LEU A 121 4.17 11.83 16.12
C LEU A 121 5.25 12.22 17.16
N ALA A 122 6.23 13.05 16.78
CA ALA A 122 7.27 13.53 17.68
C ALA A 122 6.68 14.41 18.77
N GLU A 123 5.80 15.35 18.44
CA GLU A 123 5.11 16.23 19.39
C GLU A 123 4.28 15.43 20.42
N ALA A 124 3.70 14.30 19.99
CA ALA A 124 2.98 13.38 20.86
C ALA A 124 3.87 12.40 21.64
N GLY A 125 5.19 12.47 21.47
CA GLY A 125 6.14 11.59 22.16
C GLY A 125 6.13 10.13 21.66
N VAL A 126 5.60 9.87 20.48
CA VAL A 126 5.63 8.54 19.85
C VAL A 126 7.06 8.22 19.40
N PRO A 127 7.60 7.03 19.69
CA PRO A 127 8.94 6.65 19.24
C PRO A 127 9.01 6.54 17.71
N ILE A 128 9.82 7.39 17.09
CA ILE A 128 10.09 7.44 15.64
C ILE A 128 11.61 7.48 15.39
N PRO A 129 12.10 7.22 14.16
CA PRO A 129 13.49 7.48 13.80
C PRO A 129 13.82 8.97 13.91
N ALA A 130 15.08 9.31 14.20
CA ALA A 130 15.56 10.66 13.98
C ALA A 130 15.37 11.04 12.51
N TYR A 131 14.94 12.27 12.22
CA TYR A 131 14.58 12.67 10.86
C TYR A 131 14.90 14.13 10.56
N ARG A 132 15.11 14.41 9.27
CA ARG A 132 15.23 15.76 8.70
C ARG A 132 14.53 15.81 7.34
N VAL A 133 14.06 16.98 6.97
CA VAL A 133 13.59 17.24 5.61
C VAL A 133 14.63 18.08 4.86
N ALA A 134 14.83 17.76 3.59
CA ALA A 134 15.76 18.46 2.71
C ALA A 134 15.09 18.74 1.36
N VAL A 135 15.48 19.82 0.71
CA VAL A 135 14.93 20.23 -0.60
C VAL A 135 16.00 20.26 -1.72
N ASN A 136 17.26 20.03 -1.35
CA ASN A 136 18.40 20.00 -2.27
C ASN A 136 19.51 19.06 -1.74
N ALA A 137 20.51 18.79 -2.57
CA ALA A 137 21.58 17.86 -2.25
C ALA A 137 22.41 18.28 -1.01
N THR A 138 22.73 19.55 -0.88
CA THR A 138 23.50 20.06 0.27
C THR A 138 22.78 19.86 1.60
N GLU A 139 21.46 20.04 1.61
CA GLU A 139 20.66 19.80 2.78
C GLU A 139 20.53 18.30 3.11
N VAL A 140 20.48 17.42 2.08
CA VAL A 140 20.51 15.97 2.30
C VAL A 140 21.83 15.53 2.92
N GLU A 141 22.97 16.02 2.41
CA GLU A 141 24.31 15.73 2.96
C GLU A 141 24.44 16.22 4.40
N SER A 142 24.03 17.46 4.67
CA SER A 142 24.04 18.03 6.03
C SER A 142 23.15 17.23 6.99
N SER A 143 21.96 16.85 6.55
CA SER A 143 21.01 16.04 7.35
C SER A 143 21.58 14.66 7.66
N ALA A 144 22.20 14.01 6.67
CA ALA A 144 22.84 12.71 6.88
C ALA A 144 24.05 12.78 7.79
N ALA A 145 24.85 13.86 7.72
CA ALA A 145 25.97 14.09 8.63
C ALA A 145 25.51 14.32 10.07
N GLU A 146 24.40 15.00 10.27
CA GLU A 146 23.81 15.24 11.60
C GLU A 146 23.21 13.97 12.22
N ILE A 147 22.49 13.17 11.44
CA ILE A 147 21.85 11.92 11.90
C ILE A 147 22.89 10.81 12.09
N GLY A 148 23.87 10.72 11.20
CA GLY A 148 24.87 9.67 11.13
C GLY A 148 24.47 8.51 10.21
N LEU A 149 25.40 8.14 9.31
CA LEU A 149 25.22 7.00 8.40
C LEU A 149 25.22 5.66 9.16
N PRO A 150 24.45 4.66 8.73
CA PRO A 150 23.60 4.69 7.54
C PRO A 150 22.26 5.40 7.76
N VAL A 151 21.75 6.05 6.71
CA VAL A 151 20.44 6.74 6.71
C VAL A 151 19.50 6.12 5.67
N VAL A 152 18.19 6.24 5.90
CA VAL A 152 17.18 5.97 4.90
C VAL A 152 16.78 7.29 4.25
N VAL A 153 16.84 7.33 2.92
CA VAL A 153 16.48 8.51 2.13
C VAL A 153 15.27 8.17 1.25
N LYS A 154 14.23 9.01 1.30
CA LYS A 154 12.96 8.76 0.61
C LYS A 154 12.21 10.05 0.29
N PRO A 155 11.27 10.03 -0.69
CA PRO A 155 10.33 11.12 -0.88
C PRO A 155 9.45 11.32 0.36
N ALA A 156 9.09 12.56 0.70
CA ALA A 156 8.16 12.84 1.79
C ALA A 156 6.72 12.39 1.45
N VAL A 157 6.38 12.28 0.18
CA VAL A 157 5.08 11.80 -0.32
C VAL A 157 5.31 10.58 -1.20
N GLY A 158 4.42 9.60 -1.16
CA GLY A 158 4.48 8.37 -1.97
C GLY A 158 4.30 7.11 -1.13
N SER A 159 4.07 5.98 -1.80
CA SER A 159 3.78 4.67 -1.20
C SER A 159 4.58 3.55 -1.88
N GLY A 160 4.46 2.31 -1.38
CA GLY A 160 5.00 1.12 -2.02
C GLY A 160 6.52 1.06 -2.14
N SER A 161 7.26 1.74 -1.26
CA SER A 161 8.72 1.84 -1.24
C SER A 161 9.34 2.56 -2.45
N ILE A 162 8.54 3.29 -3.26
CA ILE A 162 9.08 4.06 -4.39
C ILE A 162 10.07 5.11 -3.89
N GLY A 163 11.30 5.05 -4.42
CA GLY A 163 12.36 6.01 -4.08
C GLY A 163 12.89 5.87 -2.65
N VAL A 164 12.63 4.77 -1.95
CA VAL A 164 13.17 4.49 -0.62
C VAL A 164 14.47 3.70 -0.74
N ARG A 165 15.57 4.23 -0.19
CA ARG A 165 16.87 3.55 -0.21
C ARG A 165 17.64 3.75 1.09
N LEU A 166 18.32 2.70 1.54
CA LEU A 166 19.34 2.78 2.58
C LEU A 166 20.66 3.24 1.96
N CYS A 167 21.19 4.35 2.45
CA CYS A 167 22.49 4.90 2.06
C CYS A 167 23.50 4.67 3.19
N ARG A 168 24.57 3.90 2.90
CA ARG A 168 25.56 3.46 3.89
C ARG A 168 26.77 4.39 3.95
N ASN A 169 26.99 5.13 2.87
CA ASN A 169 28.12 6.03 2.68
C ASN A 169 27.72 7.25 1.82
N VAL A 170 28.61 8.20 1.68
CA VAL A 170 28.36 9.46 0.97
C VAL A 170 28.15 9.26 -0.53
N ASP A 171 28.76 8.24 -1.15
CA ASP A 171 28.60 7.97 -2.58
C ASP A 171 27.19 7.44 -2.87
N GLU A 172 26.70 6.46 -2.08
CA GLU A 172 25.33 5.96 -2.17
C GLU A 172 24.30 7.07 -1.89
N LEU A 173 24.63 8.00 -0.97
CA LEU A 173 23.79 9.14 -0.65
C LEU A 173 23.69 10.10 -1.83
N ALA A 174 24.83 10.49 -2.44
CA ALA A 174 24.89 11.40 -3.58
C ALA A 174 24.18 10.83 -4.81
N GLU A 175 24.43 9.54 -5.11
CA GLU A 175 23.77 8.83 -6.21
C GLU A 175 22.24 8.85 -6.04
N HIS A 176 21.75 8.44 -4.86
CA HIS A 176 20.31 8.37 -4.62
C HIS A 176 19.64 9.73 -4.56
N THR A 177 20.31 10.74 -4.00
CA THR A 177 19.83 12.12 -3.99
C THR A 177 19.67 12.66 -5.40
N SER A 178 20.66 12.40 -6.28
CA SER A 178 20.59 12.78 -7.69
C SER A 178 19.44 12.09 -8.41
N TYR A 179 19.22 10.80 -8.14
CA TYR A 179 18.06 10.05 -8.66
C TYR A 179 16.72 10.67 -8.21
N LEU A 180 16.59 11.02 -6.93
CA LEU A 180 15.36 11.63 -6.41
C LEU A 180 15.13 13.02 -7.02
N LEU A 181 16.13 13.88 -7.07
CA LEU A 181 16.00 15.25 -7.59
C LEU A 181 15.81 15.29 -9.10
N GLY A 182 16.42 14.36 -9.86
CA GLY A 182 16.31 14.26 -11.31
C GLY A 182 15.06 13.53 -11.81
N GLY A 183 14.37 12.77 -10.93
CA GLY A 183 13.21 11.96 -11.30
C GLY A 183 11.90 12.73 -11.31
N LYS A 184 10.93 12.24 -12.09
CA LYS A 184 9.51 12.65 -11.99
C LYS A 184 8.85 11.90 -10.85
N HIS A 185 9.28 12.17 -9.62
CA HIS A 185 8.60 11.66 -8.44
C HIS A 185 7.31 12.46 -8.19
N ILE A 186 6.44 11.94 -7.35
CA ILE A 186 5.19 12.61 -6.97
C ILE A 186 5.53 13.79 -6.05
N TRP A 187 6.04 14.86 -6.64
CA TRP A 187 6.22 16.14 -5.97
C TRP A 187 4.95 16.96 -6.15
N ARG A 188 4.29 17.31 -5.07
CA ARG A 188 3.07 18.14 -5.15
C ARG A 188 3.38 19.62 -5.41
N SER A 189 4.55 20.09 -4.98
CA SER A 189 4.95 21.51 -5.17
C SER A 189 6.45 21.64 -5.41
N SER A 190 7.29 21.16 -4.49
CA SER A 190 8.73 21.16 -4.58
C SER A 190 9.29 19.85 -4.05
N PRO A 191 10.49 19.43 -4.47
CA PRO A 191 11.15 18.27 -3.92
C PRO A 191 11.25 18.38 -2.39
N ARG A 192 10.73 17.36 -1.69
CA ARG A 192 10.86 17.21 -0.24
C ARG A 192 11.37 15.81 0.04
N ILE A 193 12.63 15.73 0.44
CA ILE A 193 13.33 14.48 0.71
C ILE A 193 13.39 14.32 2.22
N LEU A 194 12.92 13.17 2.71
CA LEU A 194 13.04 12.79 4.10
C LEU A 194 14.31 11.96 4.28
N VAL A 195 15.19 12.40 5.18
CA VAL A 195 16.41 11.71 5.62
C VAL A 195 16.15 11.19 7.02
N GLU A 196 16.29 9.89 7.25
CA GLU A 196 15.94 9.24 8.52
C GLU A 196 17.05 8.33 9.03
N GLU A 197 17.15 8.22 10.35
CA GLU A 197 17.88 7.14 11.02
C GLU A 197 17.41 5.78 10.53
N PHE A 198 18.33 4.88 10.21
CA PHE A 198 17.95 3.50 9.92
C PHE A 198 17.59 2.75 11.21
N ALA A 199 16.31 2.64 11.50
CA ALA A 199 15.80 1.86 12.61
C ALA A 199 16.05 0.36 12.37
N GLN A 200 17.06 -0.22 13.04
CA GLN A 200 17.46 -1.61 12.87
C GLN A 200 16.58 -2.56 13.70
N GLY A 201 16.08 -3.61 13.06
CA GLY A 201 15.27 -4.66 13.69
C GLY A 201 14.22 -5.23 12.74
N PRO A 202 13.52 -6.29 13.15
CA PRO A 202 12.41 -6.86 12.40
C PRO A 202 11.29 -5.84 12.25
N GLN A 203 10.60 -5.87 11.11
CA GLN A 203 9.48 -4.98 10.81
C GLN A 203 8.16 -5.71 10.98
N TYR A 204 7.20 -4.98 11.50
CA TYR A 204 5.84 -5.43 11.74
C TYR A 204 4.83 -4.43 11.19
N SER A 205 3.65 -4.92 10.91
CA SER A 205 2.49 -4.13 10.49
C SER A 205 1.33 -4.41 11.43
N ALA A 206 0.81 -3.38 12.09
CA ALA A 206 -0.41 -3.47 12.87
C ALA A 206 -1.60 -3.02 12.00
N THR A 207 -2.55 -3.92 11.77
CA THR A 207 -3.81 -3.63 11.11
C THR A 207 -4.85 -3.26 12.15
N ILE A 208 -5.48 -2.10 11.98
CA ILE A 208 -6.40 -1.49 12.94
C ILE A 208 -7.69 -1.11 12.22
N MET A 209 -8.82 -1.21 12.89
CA MET A 209 -10.11 -0.65 12.45
C MET A 209 -10.70 0.18 13.59
N GLY A 210 -10.97 1.45 13.34
CA GLY A 210 -11.28 2.39 14.42
C GLY A 210 -10.14 2.41 15.46
N ASN A 211 -10.46 2.03 16.70
CA ASN A 211 -9.49 1.97 17.81
C ASN A 211 -9.14 0.51 18.23
N GLU A 212 -9.44 -0.48 17.39
CA GLU A 212 -9.19 -1.89 17.68
C GLU A 212 -8.04 -2.44 16.83
N VAL A 213 -6.97 -2.93 17.48
CA VAL A 213 -5.87 -3.63 16.81
C VAL A 213 -6.35 -5.04 16.47
N ILE A 214 -6.53 -5.31 15.19
CA ILE A 214 -7.06 -6.59 14.68
C ILE A 214 -5.98 -7.65 14.70
N CYS A 215 -4.81 -7.32 14.16
CA CYS A 215 -3.65 -8.20 14.11
C CYS A 215 -2.34 -7.43 13.99
N ILE A 216 -1.26 -8.13 14.30
CA ILE A 216 0.11 -7.68 14.02
C ILE A 216 0.76 -8.76 13.19
N SER A 217 1.22 -8.39 11.99
CA SER A 217 1.85 -9.27 11.01
C SER A 217 3.35 -8.99 10.92
N THR A 218 4.15 -9.98 10.54
CA THR A 218 5.54 -9.72 10.13
C THR A 218 5.56 -9.05 8.76
N CYS A 219 6.60 -8.24 8.52
CA CYS A 219 6.90 -7.70 7.19
C CYS A 219 8.31 -8.14 6.81
N ASP A 220 8.43 -9.05 5.85
CA ASP A 220 9.69 -9.57 5.36
C ASP A 220 10.13 -8.73 4.16
N PHE A 221 11.36 -8.23 4.16
CA PHE A 221 11.93 -7.41 3.08
C PHE A 221 13.16 -8.07 2.48
N ALA A 222 13.41 -7.76 1.21
CA ALA A 222 14.68 -8.09 0.56
C ALA A 222 15.85 -7.39 1.28
N PRO A 223 17.07 -7.92 1.19
CA PRO A 223 18.24 -7.26 1.72
C PRO A 223 18.40 -5.84 1.16
N PRO A 224 18.87 -4.87 1.99
CA PRO A 224 19.16 -3.51 1.51
C PRO A 224 20.08 -3.53 0.27
N PRO A 225 20.05 -2.47 -0.57
CA PRO A 225 19.67 -1.11 -0.20
C PRO A 225 18.18 -0.75 -0.39
N TYR A 226 17.42 -1.53 -1.14
CA TYR A 226 16.00 -1.29 -1.38
C TYR A 226 15.13 -2.08 -0.40
N PHE A 227 13.94 -1.56 -0.15
CA PHE A 227 12.98 -2.17 0.78
C PHE A 227 11.84 -2.82 -0.02
N VAL A 228 12.20 -3.83 -0.83
CA VAL A 228 11.22 -4.63 -1.57
C VAL A 228 10.55 -5.60 -0.60
N TYR A 229 9.25 -5.45 -0.41
CA TYR A 229 8.48 -6.33 0.46
C TYR A 229 8.36 -7.72 -0.16
N LEU A 230 8.71 -8.75 0.59
CA LEU A 230 8.70 -10.15 0.15
C LEU A 230 7.46 -10.92 0.61
N GLY A 231 6.70 -10.35 1.52
CA GLY A 231 5.56 -10.98 2.13
C GLY A 231 5.54 -10.84 3.65
N GLY A 232 4.61 -11.53 4.28
CA GLY A 232 4.45 -11.49 5.73
C GLY A 232 3.66 -12.67 6.25
N THR A 233 3.62 -12.79 7.57
CA THR A 233 2.89 -13.83 8.27
C THR A 233 2.03 -13.23 9.37
N ASP A 234 0.77 -13.62 9.41
CA ASP A 234 -0.22 -13.22 10.40
C ASP A 234 -0.74 -14.46 11.16
N PRO A 235 -0.79 -14.42 12.51
CA PRO A 235 -0.20 -13.42 13.38
C PRO A 235 1.33 -13.51 13.43
N ALA A 236 1.99 -12.39 13.74
CA ALA A 236 3.43 -12.38 13.99
C ALA A 236 3.78 -13.25 15.23
N PRO A 237 4.97 -13.89 15.27
CA PRO A 237 5.40 -14.70 16.41
C PRO A 237 5.95 -13.81 17.55
N LEU A 238 5.09 -13.03 18.16
CA LEU A 238 5.43 -12.10 19.22
C LEU A 238 5.17 -12.69 20.61
N THR A 239 6.01 -12.31 21.58
CA THR A 239 5.66 -12.48 22.99
C THR A 239 4.49 -11.55 23.34
N GLU A 240 3.79 -11.83 24.42
CA GLU A 240 2.70 -10.97 24.89
C GLU A 240 3.18 -9.55 25.21
N HIS A 241 4.40 -9.41 25.70
CA HIS A 241 5.03 -8.12 25.95
C HIS A 241 5.27 -7.33 24.66
N GLU A 242 5.84 -7.96 23.65
CA GLU A 242 6.08 -7.34 22.35
C GLU A 242 4.77 -6.94 21.68
N HIS A 243 3.79 -7.86 21.69
CA HIS A 243 2.46 -7.59 21.14
C HIS A 243 1.82 -6.35 21.77
N ARG A 244 1.78 -6.29 23.10
CA ARG A 244 1.22 -5.12 23.81
C ARG A 244 1.95 -3.84 23.47
N ARG A 245 3.27 -3.83 23.47
CA ARG A 245 4.05 -2.63 23.16
C ARG A 245 3.86 -2.13 21.74
N ILE A 246 3.73 -3.02 20.75
CA ILE A 246 3.44 -2.66 19.37
C ILE A 246 2.01 -2.11 19.27
N ALA A 247 1.04 -2.77 19.90
CA ALA A 247 -0.35 -2.30 19.92
C ALA A 247 -0.47 -0.91 20.57
N ASP A 248 0.16 -0.69 21.72
CA ASP A 248 0.14 0.59 22.44
C ASP A 248 0.77 1.72 21.61
N ALA A 249 1.92 1.45 20.96
CA ALA A 249 2.57 2.40 20.08
C ALA A 249 1.68 2.75 18.87
N SER A 250 1.04 1.75 18.28
CA SER A 250 0.12 1.93 17.15
C SER A 250 -1.10 2.77 17.52
N LEU A 251 -1.75 2.47 18.65
CA LEU A 251 -2.90 3.26 19.13
C LEU A 251 -2.48 4.68 19.54
N SER A 252 -1.24 4.88 20.01
CA SER A 252 -0.70 6.21 20.27
C SER A 252 -0.53 7.03 18.98
N CYS A 253 -0.15 6.38 17.87
CA CYS A 253 -0.13 7.04 16.56
C CYS A 253 -1.51 7.53 16.15
N LEU A 254 -2.54 6.69 16.29
CA LEU A 254 -3.90 7.08 15.92
C LEU A 254 -4.37 8.31 16.69
N ARG A 255 -4.14 8.32 18.00
CA ARG A 255 -4.47 9.49 18.84
C ARG A 255 -3.70 10.74 18.42
N ALA A 256 -2.40 10.61 18.14
CA ALA A 256 -1.56 11.74 17.73
C ALA A 256 -1.99 12.34 16.38
N LEU A 257 -2.50 11.51 15.48
CA LEU A 257 -2.87 11.89 14.12
C LEU A 257 -4.39 12.14 13.94
N GLY A 258 -5.18 11.95 15.01
CA GLY A 258 -6.64 12.12 14.97
C GLY A 258 -7.34 11.07 14.09
N LEU A 259 -6.80 9.84 14.03
CA LEU A 259 -7.33 8.74 13.23
C LEU A 259 -8.21 7.82 14.08
N ASP A 260 -9.48 8.10 14.14
CA ASP A 260 -10.46 7.32 14.91
C ASP A 260 -11.51 6.60 14.05
N TRP A 261 -11.42 6.77 12.71
CA TRP A 261 -12.38 6.22 11.77
C TRP A 261 -11.70 5.40 10.66
N GLY A 262 -12.30 4.25 10.33
CA GLY A 262 -11.87 3.40 9.23
C GLY A 262 -10.62 2.56 9.53
N PRO A 263 -10.11 1.89 8.50
CA PRO A 263 -8.92 1.07 8.62
C PRO A 263 -7.66 1.91 8.62
N THR A 264 -6.71 1.51 9.45
CA THR A 264 -5.36 2.09 9.50
C THR A 264 -4.32 0.97 9.55
N ASN A 265 -3.22 1.17 8.86
CA ASN A 265 -2.07 0.29 8.89
C ASN A 265 -0.85 1.04 9.47
N VAL A 266 -0.31 0.56 10.59
CA VAL A 266 0.87 1.16 11.24
C VAL A 266 2.06 0.25 11.06
N GLU A 267 3.11 0.75 10.43
CA GLU A 267 4.37 0.04 10.23
C GLU A 267 5.39 0.43 11.30
N LEU A 268 6.00 -0.58 11.93
CA LEU A 268 6.95 -0.39 13.02
C LEU A 268 8.13 -1.34 12.87
N ARG A 269 9.29 -0.92 13.39
CA ARG A 269 10.43 -1.81 13.61
C ARG A 269 10.67 -2.03 15.09
N TRP A 270 10.91 -3.29 15.46
CA TRP A 270 11.30 -3.64 16.81
C TRP A 270 12.81 -3.48 16.96
N THR A 271 13.21 -2.36 17.56
CA THR A 271 14.62 -2.02 17.77
C THR A 271 15.08 -2.37 19.18
N LYS A 272 16.35 -2.14 19.47
CA LYS A 272 16.88 -2.22 20.86
C LYS A 272 16.16 -1.26 21.82
N ARG A 273 15.56 -0.17 21.32
CA ARG A 273 14.77 0.81 22.09
C ARG A 273 13.30 0.38 22.25
N GLY A 274 12.88 -0.72 21.64
CA GLY A 274 11.51 -1.17 21.51
C GLY A 274 10.90 -0.80 20.16
N PRO A 275 9.54 -0.73 20.04
CA PRO A 275 8.89 -0.41 18.78
C PRO A 275 9.17 1.05 18.37
N VAL A 276 9.56 1.24 17.12
CA VAL A 276 9.80 2.53 16.47
C VAL A 276 8.93 2.62 15.24
N VAL A 277 8.08 3.63 15.15
CA VAL A 277 7.09 3.78 14.07
C VAL A 277 7.77 4.28 12.80
N ILE A 278 7.55 3.55 11.70
CA ILE A 278 8.10 3.86 10.39
C ILE A 278 7.09 4.62 9.52
N GLU A 279 5.80 4.25 9.60
CA GLU A 279 4.76 4.86 8.78
C GLU A 279 3.38 4.55 9.33
N VAL A 280 2.46 5.49 9.17
CA VAL A 280 1.03 5.32 9.47
C VAL A 280 0.25 5.59 8.19
N ASN A 281 -0.47 4.59 7.72
CA ASN A 281 -1.26 4.65 6.49
C ASN A 281 -2.75 4.59 6.83
N PRO A 282 -3.53 5.69 6.67
CA PRO A 282 -4.95 5.75 7.04
C PRO A 282 -5.82 5.06 5.97
N ARG A 283 -5.56 3.80 5.74
CA ARG A 283 -6.25 2.93 4.76
C ARG A 283 -6.03 1.47 5.07
N LEU A 284 -6.87 0.63 4.42
CA LEU A 284 -6.64 -0.81 4.44
C LEU A 284 -5.34 -1.13 3.68
N GLY A 285 -4.46 -1.88 4.33
CA GLY A 285 -3.25 -2.41 3.71
C GLY A 285 -3.56 -3.58 2.75
N GLY A 286 -2.54 -4.08 2.06
CA GLY A 286 -2.65 -5.26 1.18
C GLY A 286 -3.00 -6.56 1.91
N GLY A 287 -2.95 -6.58 3.24
CA GLY A 287 -3.14 -7.78 4.07
C GLY A 287 -4.59 -8.18 4.39
N ALA A 288 -5.61 -7.59 3.75
CA ALA A 288 -7.02 -7.93 4.04
C ALA A 288 -7.33 -9.42 3.88
N GLN A 289 -6.83 -10.04 2.81
CA GLN A 289 -7.00 -11.47 2.56
C GLN A 289 -6.21 -12.33 3.56
N THR A 290 -5.05 -11.87 4.00
CA THR A 290 -4.23 -12.54 5.02
C THR A 290 -4.96 -12.56 6.36
N VAL A 291 -5.58 -11.43 6.76
CA VAL A 291 -6.42 -11.33 7.96
C VAL A 291 -7.63 -12.26 7.86
N GLN A 292 -8.29 -12.29 6.72
CA GLN A 292 -9.43 -13.19 6.49
C GLN A 292 -9.00 -14.66 6.60
N ALA A 293 -7.87 -15.03 5.99
CA ALA A 293 -7.33 -16.38 6.03
C ALA A 293 -6.86 -16.78 7.42
N ALA A 294 -6.30 -15.87 8.23
CA ALA A 294 -5.81 -16.13 9.58
C ALA A 294 -6.92 -16.13 10.63
N HIS A 295 -7.89 -15.23 10.52
CA HIS A 295 -8.86 -14.96 11.61
C HIS A 295 -10.32 -15.12 11.19
N GLY A 296 -10.62 -15.25 9.89
CA GLY A 296 -11.98 -15.32 9.37
C GLY A 296 -12.73 -13.98 9.42
N ILE A 297 -12.00 -12.86 9.52
CA ILE A 297 -12.56 -11.51 9.53
C ILE A 297 -12.51 -10.95 8.11
N ASP A 298 -13.66 -10.68 7.51
CA ASP A 298 -13.75 -9.98 6.21
C ASP A 298 -13.69 -8.46 6.41
N LEU A 299 -12.46 -7.94 6.53
CA LEU A 299 -12.22 -6.52 6.78
C LEU A 299 -12.83 -5.59 5.75
N VAL A 300 -12.92 -6.01 4.49
CA VAL A 300 -13.50 -5.21 3.42
C VAL A 300 -15.00 -5.06 3.62
N THR A 301 -15.69 -6.16 3.92
CA THR A 301 -17.12 -6.14 4.24
C THR A 301 -17.41 -5.28 5.47
N GLU A 302 -16.62 -5.43 6.54
CA GLU A 302 -16.82 -4.66 7.76
C GLU A 302 -16.50 -3.16 7.57
N HIS A 303 -15.50 -2.83 6.74
CA HIS A 303 -15.25 -1.44 6.36
C HIS A 303 -16.41 -0.85 5.54
N ILE A 304 -16.98 -1.59 4.58
CA ILE A 304 -18.13 -1.10 3.82
C ILE A 304 -19.33 -0.85 4.75
N LYS A 305 -19.59 -1.73 5.72
CA LYS A 305 -20.66 -1.49 6.72
C LYS A 305 -20.42 -0.20 7.50
N LEU A 306 -19.19 0.05 7.96
CA LEU A 306 -18.83 1.31 8.60
C LEU A 306 -19.12 2.52 7.68
N VAL A 307 -18.73 2.43 6.40
CA VAL A 307 -18.91 3.48 5.39
C VAL A 307 -20.38 3.81 5.16
N ILE A 308 -21.27 2.82 5.21
CA ILE A 308 -22.70 2.99 5.00
C ILE A 308 -23.49 3.20 6.31
N GLY A 309 -22.80 3.37 7.44
CA GLY A 309 -23.39 3.60 8.75
C GLY A 309 -24.11 2.40 9.36
N GLU A 310 -23.81 1.19 8.92
CA GLU A 310 -24.33 -0.06 9.47
C GLU A 310 -23.43 -0.60 10.58
N GLU A 311 -24.00 -1.45 11.44
CA GLU A 311 -23.26 -2.14 12.51
C GLU A 311 -22.20 -3.08 11.90
N TRP A 312 -20.97 -2.96 12.37
CA TRP A 312 -19.82 -3.76 11.94
C TRP A 312 -19.20 -4.48 13.15
N ASN A 313 -18.50 -5.58 12.89
CA ASN A 313 -17.82 -6.33 13.94
C ASN A 313 -16.57 -7.04 13.43
N LEU A 314 -15.63 -7.27 14.34
CA LEU A 314 -14.34 -7.92 14.07
C LEU A 314 -14.27 -9.31 14.73
N HIS A 315 -15.39 -10.02 14.77
CA HIS A 315 -15.45 -11.33 15.40
C HIS A 315 -14.58 -12.36 14.68
N ARG A 316 -13.61 -12.91 15.40
CA ARG A 316 -12.74 -14.00 14.90
C ARG A 316 -13.51 -15.29 14.79
N ARG A 317 -13.53 -15.89 13.60
CA ARG A 317 -14.22 -17.17 13.35
C ARG A 317 -13.32 -18.38 13.56
N HIS A 318 -12.01 -18.20 13.44
CA HIS A 318 -10.99 -19.22 13.66
C HIS A 318 -9.65 -18.57 14.03
N SER A 319 -8.65 -19.41 14.36
CA SER A 319 -7.29 -18.98 14.63
C SER A 319 -6.34 -19.85 13.82
N HIS A 320 -5.95 -19.36 12.65
CA HIS A 320 -4.94 -19.95 11.79
C HIS A 320 -3.71 -19.05 11.73
N VAL A 321 -2.66 -19.56 11.12
CA VAL A 321 -1.53 -18.76 10.64
C VAL A 321 -1.67 -18.65 9.13
N ALA A 322 -1.65 -17.42 8.60
CA ALA A 322 -1.63 -17.16 7.18
C ALA A 322 -0.29 -16.54 6.79
N THR A 323 0.26 -16.94 5.66
CA THR A 323 1.54 -16.42 5.13
C THR A 323 1.35 -16.08 3.67
N GLU A 324 1.72 -14.85 3.32
CA GLU A 324 1.84 -14.39 1.95
C GLU A 324 3.30 -14.40 1.50
N ARG A 325 3.54 -14.75 0.24
CA ARG A 325 4.85 -14.59 -0.43
C ARG A 325 4.65 -13.98 -1.80
N LEU A 326 5.33 -12.88 -2.03
CA LEU A 326 5.37 -12.19 -3.32
C LEU A 326 6.39 -12.86 -4.23
N LEU A 327 6.08 -12.95 -5.50
CA LEU A 327 6.93 -13.49 -6.53
C LEU A 327 7.68 -12.33 -7.19
N ILE A 328 9.01 -12.36 -7.14
CA ILE A 328 9.87 -11.29 -7.62
C ILE A 328 10.90 -11.89 -8.58
N PRO A 329 11.04 -11.33 -9.79
CA PRO A 329 12.05 -11.77 -10.74
C PRO A 329 13.48 -11.55 -10.21
N ASP A 330 14.38 -12.46 -10.57
CA ASP A 330 15.79 -12.38 -10.19
C ASP A 330 16.63 -11.48 -11.12
N ARG A 331 16.11 -11.13 -12.31
CA ARG A 331 16.81 -10.35 -13.34
C ARG A 331 15.89 -9.54 -14.23
N ASP A 332 16.47 -8.57 -14.93
CA ASP A 332 15.83 -7.79 -15.98
C ASP A 332 15.85 -8.54 -17.31
N GLY A 333 14.87 -8.30 -18.20
CA GLY A 333 14.77 -8.95 -19.50
C GLY A 333 13.34 -9.07 -20.00
N ILE A 334 13.13 -9.94 -20.98
CA ILE A 334 11.80 -10.30 -21.48
C ILE A 334 11.35 -11.60 -20.83
N LEU A 335 10.18 -11.61 -20.24
CA LEU A 335 9.56 -12.82 -19.72
C LEU A 335 9.18 -13.74 -20.87
N ASP A 336 9.88 -14.87 -21.02
CA ASP A 336 9.59 -15.84 -22.08
C ASP A 336 8.32 -16.60 -21.78
N TRP A 337 8.24 -17.15 -20.59
CA TRP A 337 7.07 -17.87 -20.07
C TRP A 337 7.03 -17.81 -18.55
N ILE A 338 5.83 -17.98 -18.00
CA ILE A 338 5.53 -18.18 -16.57
C ILE A 338 4.42 -19.21 -16.48
N ASP A 339 4.55 -20.15 -15.53
CA ASP A 339 3.61 -21.26 -15.34
C ASP A 339 3.58 -21.72 -13.88
N GLY A 340 2.53 -22.43 -13.50
CA GLY A 340 2.40 -23.08 -12.19
C GLY A 340 1.30 -22.51 -11.30
N GLU A 341 0.59 -21.45 -11.69
CA GLU A 341 -0.50 -20.86 -10.91
C GLU A 341 -1.55 -21.90 -10.47
N SER A 342 -2.08 -22.66 -11.43
CA SER A 342 -3.07 -23.70 -11.14
C SER A 342 -2.50 -24.85 -10.29
N ARG A 343 -1.22 -25.20 -10.48
CA ARG A 343 -0.54 -26.22 -9.65
C ARG A 343 -0.37 -25.72 -8.21
N ALA A 344 0.02 -24.47 -8.02
CA ALA A 344 0.13 -23.84 -6.72
C ALA A 344 -1.23 -23.77 -6.02
N ALA A 345 -2.26 -23.29 -6.73
CA ALA A 345 -3.61 -23.18 -6.21
C ALA A 345 -4.23 -24.53 -5.80
N ALA A 346 -3.84 -25.62 -6.45
CA ALA A 346 -4.31 -26.98 -6.12
C ALA A 346 -3.68 -27.57 -4.86
N ILE A 347 -2.65 -26.96 -4.27
CA ILE A 347 -2.00 -27.43 -3.05
C ILE A 347 -2.93 -27.22 -1.84
N PRO A 348 -3.30 -28.29 -1.08
CA PRO A 348 -4.16 -28.13 0.09
C PRO A 348 -3.57 -27.15 1.11
N GLY A 349 -4.35 -26.14 1.48
CA GLY A 349 -3.95 -25.04 2.38
C GLY A 349 -3.47 -23.79 1.67
N VAL A 350 -3.31 -23.80 0.34
CA VAL A 350 -3.21 -22.56 -0.44
C VAL A 350 -4.59 -21.92 -0.51
N VAL A 351 -4.67 -20.67 -0.14
CA VAL A 351 -5.86 -19.82 -0.19
C VAL A 351 -5.99 -19.17 -1.54
N GLU A 352 -4.86 -18.64 -2.05
CA GLU A 352 -4.78 -18.04 -3.37
C GLU A 352 -3.35 -18.14 -3.93
N ALA A 353 -3.24 -18.33 -5.23
CA ALA A 353 -2.03 -18.15 -6.01
C ALA A 353 -2.42 -17.36 -7.24
N LYS A 354 -1.72 -16.26 -7.52
CA LYS A 354 -2.08 -15.33 -8.60
C LYS A 354 -0.86 -14.80 -9.31
N LEU A 355 -0.92 -14.75 -10.64
CA LEU A 355 0.08 -14.15 -11.49
C LEU A 355 -0.46 -12.84 -12.11
N TYR A 356 0.34 -11.78 -12.09
CA TYR A 356 -0.05 -10.45 -12.59
C TYR A 356 0.38 -10.17 -14.02
N ILE A 357 1.31 -10.94 -14.54
CA ILE A 357 1.98 -10.67 -15.81
C ILE A 357 1.81 -11.83 -16.79
N LYS A 358 1.98 -11.52 -18.07
CA LYS A 358 1.88 -12.49 -19.18
C LYS A 358 3.24 -12.67 -19.87
N PRO A 359 3.47 -13.80 -20.56
CA PRO A 359 4.64 -13.95 -21.44
C PRO A 359 4.81 -12.74 -22.37
N LYS A 360 6.07 -12.44 -22.72
CA LYS A 360 6.51 -11.30 -23.53
C LYS A 360 6.43 -9.93 -22.83
N THR A 361 6.13 -9.89 -21.54
CA THR A 361 6.21 -8.66 -20.75
C THR A 361 7.67 -8.29 -20.49
N PRO A 362 8.12 -7.06 -20.77
CA PRO A 362 9.42 -6.55 -20.34
C PRO A 362 9.45 -6.43 -18.82
N ILE A 363 10.50 -6.95 -18.20
CA ILE A 363 10.75 -6.85 -16.77
C ILE A 363 11.95 -5.93 -16.57
N VAL A 364 11.72 -4.82 -15.88
CA VAL A 364 12.75 -3.87 -15.46
C VAL A 364 12.53 -3.61 -13.97
N ARG A 365 13.38 -4.20 -13.15
CA ARG A 365 13.24 -4.10 -11.69
C ARG A 365 13.52 -2.69 -11.22
N LYS A 366 12.65 -2.20 -10.35
CA LYS A 366 12.67 -0.84 -9.80
C LYS A 366 13.13 -0.79 -8.34
N GLY A 367 13.18 -1.95 -7.68
CA GLY A 367 13.47 -2.04 -6.25
C GLY A 367 12.28 -1.66 -5.37
N ASP A 368 11.04 -1.83 -5.85
CA ASP A 368 9.80 -1.49 -5.16
C ASP A 368 8.64 -2.44 -5.54
N TYR A 369 7.41 -2.12 -5.14
CA TYR A 369 6.23 -2.98 -5.36
C TYR A 369 5.93 -3.29 -6.84
N ARG A 370 6.45 -2.50 -7.79
CA ARG A 370 6.26 -2.73 -9.22
C ARG A 370 7.01 -3.95 -9.74
N ASP A 371 7.90 -4.51 -8.92
CA ASP A 371 8.65 -5.73 -9.25
C ASP A 371 7.83 -7.01 -9.03
N TYR A 372 6.63 -6.93 -8.44
CA TYR A 372 5.82 -8.10 -8.15
C TYR A 372 5.18 -8.66 -9.42
N ILE A 373 5.45 -9.94 -9.69
CA ILE A 373 4.86 -10.67 -10.80
C ILE A 373 3.70 -11.58 -10.38
N GLY A 374 3.48 -11.72 -9.10
CA GLY A 374 2.41 -12.52 -8.52
C GLY A 374 2.60 -12.73 -7.04
N TYR A 375 1.77 -13.55 -6.43
CA TYR A 375 1.87 -13.95 -5.04
C TYR A 375 1.24 -15.32 -4.76
N VAL A 376 1.58 -15.86 -3.60
CA VAL A 376 0.94 -17.03 -3.00
C VAL A 376 0.53 -16.69 -1.58
N LEU A 377 -0.71 -17.00 -1.22
CA LEU A 377 -1.25 -16.94 0.14
C LEU A 377 -1.63 -18.34 0.58
N ALA A 378 -1.16 -18.77 1.74
CA ALA A 378 -1.53 -20.03 2.34
C ALA A 378 -1.91 -19.86 3.81
N ALA A 379 -2.80 -20.72 4.32
CA ALA A 379 -3.21 -20.71 5.71
C ALA A 379 -3.36 -22.13 6.26
N SER A 380 -3.03 -22.30 7.54
CA SER A 380 -3.27 -23.53 8.28
C SER A 380 -3.25 -23.28 9.80
N PRO A 381 -3.66 -24.25 10.63
CA PRO A 381 -3.63 -24.08 12.08
C PRO A 381 -2.23 -23.90 12.69
N SER A 382 -1.14 -24.19 11.95
CA SER A 382 0.22 -24.06 12.50
C SER A 382 1.18 -23.35 11.55
N ARG A 383 2.06 -22.53 12.09
CA ARG A 383 3.08 -21.78 11.37
C ARG A 383 4.00 -22.68 10.52
N ALA A 384 4.48 -23.77 11.12
CA ALA A 384 5.39 -24.69 10.42
C ALA A 384 4.72 -25.30 9.18
N ARG A 385 3.44 -25.69 9.31
CA ARG A 385 2.66 -26.22 8.18
C ARG A 385 2.37 -25.17 7.13
N THR A 386 1.99 -23.96 7.54
CA THR A 386 1.73 -22.84 6.61
C THR A 386 2.98 -22.51 5.81
N ASN A 387 4.14 -22.40 6.47
CA ASN A 387 5.42 -22.13 5.79
C ASN A 387 5.76 -23.23 4.79
N ALA A 388 5.55 -24.51 5.14
CA ALA A 388 5.79 -25.62 4.21
C ALA A 388 4.83 -25.59 3.00
N ILE A 389 3.56 -25.24 3.21
CA ILE A 389 2.58 -25.10 2.12
C ILE A 389 2.98 -23.96 1.18
N VAL A 390 3.25 -22.78 1.73
CA VAL A 390 3.63 -21.60 0.94
C VAL A 390 4.92 -21.89 0.13
N GLN A 391 5.92 -22.51 0.75
CA GLN A 391 7.17 -22.83 0.04
C GLN A 391 6.92 -23.80 -1.13
N ARG A 392 6.17 -24.88 -0.92
CA ARG A 392 5.78 -25.81 -1.99
C ARG A 392 5.03 -25.11 -3.12
N ALA A 393 4.14 -24.20 -2.79
CA ALA A 393 3.37 -23.46 -3.77
C ALA A 393 4.26 -22.50 -4.59
N VAL A 394 5.14 -21.76 -3.92
CA VAL A 394 6.16 -20.93 -4.60
C VAL A 394 7.06 -21.77 -5.50
N ASP A 395 7.56 -22.91 -5.02
CA ASP A 395 8.44 -23.81 -5.78
C ASP A 395 7.75 -24.44 -7.01
N SER A 396 6.41 -24.48 -7.02
CA SER A 396 5.63 -24.98 -8.17
C SER A 396 5.45 -23.94 -9.27
N ILE A 397 5.68 -22.65 -8.96
CA ILE A 397 5.60 -21.55 -9.93
C ILE A 397 7.00 -21.32 -10.49
N ARG A 398 7.12 -21.32 -11.81
CA ARG A 398 8.39 -21.16 -12.52
C ARG A 398 8.25 -20.18 -13.66
N TRP A 399 9.35 -19.51 -14.01
CA TRP A 399 9.41 -18.60 -15.15
C TRP A 399 10.80 -18.62 -15.79
N SER A 400 10.88 -18.12 -17.00
CA SER A 400 12.11 -17.87 -17.73
C SER A 400 12.15 -16.42 -18.21
N ILE A 401 13.30 -15.79 -18.05
CA ILE A 401 13.55 -14.42 -18.49
C ILE A 401 14.81 -14.43 -19.36
N THR A 402 14.65 -13.99 -20.61
CA THR A 402 15.79 -13.71 -21.51
C THR A 402 16.29 -12.29 -21.23
N PRO A 403 17.56 -12.10 -20.84
CA PRO A 403 18.13 -10.77 -20.63
C PRO A 403 17.96 -9.89 -21.86
N PHE A 404 17.83 -8.58 -21.65
CA PHE A 404 17.83 -7.64 -22.77
C PHE A 404 19.12 -7.76 -23.56
N PRO A 405 19.09 -7.58 -24.90
CA PRO A 405 20.30 -7.41 -25.70
C PRO A 405 21.14 -6.25 -25.17
N MET A 406 22.48 -6.41 -25.16
CA MET A 406 23.38 -5.41 -24.58
C MET A 406 23.18 -3.97 -25.12
N GLU A 407 22.69 -3.80 -26.36
CA GLU A 407 22.34 -2.50 -26.94
C GLU A 407 21.06 -1.87 -26.32
N GLN A 408 20.17 -2.67 -25.72
CA GLN A 408 18.93 -2.18 -25.09
C GLN A 408 19.07 -1.88 -23.60
N GLU A 409 20.08 -2.39 -22.91
CA GLU A 409 20.36 -2.04 -21.53
C GLU A 409 20.65 -0.54 -21.36
N GLN A 410 21.37 0.06 -22.31
CA GLN A 410 21.65 1.50 -22.30
C GLN A 410 20.41 2.36 -22.58
N LEU A 411 19.44 1.85 -23.36
CA LEU A 411 18.17 2.53 -23.65
C LEU A 411 17.16 2.36 -22.53
N ALA A 412 17.09 1.21 -21.89
CA ALA A 412 16.19 0.94 -20.75
C ALA A 412 16.58 1.80 -19.53
N THR A 413 17.87 1.98 -19.29
CA THR A 413 18.38 2.87 -18.23
C THR A 413 18.22 4.36 -18.59
N SER A 414 18.23 4.73 -19.89
CA SER A 414 18.04 6.11 -20.35
C SER A 414 16.57 6.54 -20.42
N HIS A 415 15.63 5.62 -20.63
CA HIS A 415 14.19 5.92 -20.60
C HIS A 415 13.63 6.17 -19.18
N VAL A 416 14.36 5.79 -18.14
CA VAL A 416 14.08 6.23 -16.76
C VAL A 416 14.36 7.72 -16.60
N SER A 417 15.14 8.34 -17.51
CA SER A 417 15.61 9.74 -17.44
C SER A 417 14.97 10.69 -18.45
N ALA A 418 14.12 10.26 -19.38
CA ALA A 418 13.56 11.14 -20.41
C ALA A 418 12.12 11.60 -20.08
N PRO A 419 11.88 12.94 -20.04
CA PRO A 419 10.52 13.46 -19.89
C PRO A 419 9.71 13.23 -21.17
N ALA A 420 8.47 12.80 -21.04
CA ALA A 420 7.50 12.87 -22.12
C ALA A 420 7.36 14.34 -22.55
N GLN A 421 7.70 14.65 -23.79
CA GLN A 421 7.45 15.96 -24.38
C GLN A 421 5.92 16.15 -24.49
N VAL A 422 5.41 17.16 -23.80
CA VAL A 422 4.06 17.69 -24.03
C VAL A 422 4.11 18.39 -25.40
N PRO A 423 3.28 18.07 -26.38
CA PRO A 423 3.21 18.85 -27.61
C PRO A 423 2.73 20.25 -27.27
N SER A 424 3.56 21.25 -27.58
CA SER A 424 3.17 22.64 -27.60
C SER A 424 2.17 22.83 -28.76
N GLY A 425 0.88 22.93 -28.43
CA GLY A 425 -0.14 23.38 -29.35
C GLY A 425 0.00 24.88 -29.52
N GLU A 426 0.54 25.30 -30.67
CA GLU A 426 0.29 26.63 -31.22
C GLU A 426 -1.07 26.61 -31.93
N GLY A 427 -1.91 27.62 -31.64
CA GLY A 427 -3.14 27.88 -32.34
C GLY A 427 -4.18 28.55 -31.46
#